data_dd0c75746de8988a1c1b22e1a9ad8a5f
#
_entry.id   dd0c75746de8988a1c1b22e1a9ad8a5f
#
_cell.length_a   1.000
_cell.length_b   1.000
_cell.length_c   1.000
_cell.angle_alpha   90.00
_cell.angle_beta   90.00
_cell.angle_gamma   90.00
#
_symmetry.space_group_name_H-M   'P 1'
#
loop_
_entity.id
_entity.type
_entity.pdbx_description
1 polymer ?
#
loop_
_entity_poly.entity_id
_entity_poly.type
_entity_poly.pdbx_seq_one_letter_code
_entity_poly.pdbx_strand_id
1 'polypeptide(L)'
;MKKNKLKKLSIFALTTALTVSCLAGCGKKKEEDTEQATITTEAAATMSDADIEFAPTKEGYVINEFSGEWIDESLSNQRPLCIMINNIVDAMPQSGISQADITYEMLVEGGITRYMCVFKDYSNLEKLGPVRSARHYYVQMANMLGGIYAHVGWSVYAESWIKDTGLNNLNGLYDSTTFYRDESRVAPHNCYTNSEKLKEGIAAAGYSTEYLGEKSKAFAFNVEDTAAAIPSFSFSLFV
;
A
#
# COMPACT_ATOMS: atom_id res chain seq x y z
N MET A 1 41.57 50.35 3.79
CA MET A 1 41.67 48.91 3.82
C MET A 1 41.06 48.33 2.56
N LYS A 2 41.89 48.04 1.58
CA LYS A 2 41.55 47.52 0.25
C LYS A 2 42.07 46.09 0.18
N LYS A 3 41.25 45.16 -0.36
CA LYS A 3 41.62 43.98 -1.16
C LYS A 3 40.61 42.86 -0.89
N ASN A 4 39.75 42.60 -1.88
CA ASN A 4 39.44 41.30 -2.47
C ASN A 4 38.17 41.39 -3.34
N LYS A 5 38.34 42.06 -4.49
CA LYS A 5 37.42 41.99 -5.63
C LYS A 5 38.19 41.53 -6.84
N LEU A 6 38.63 40.29 -6.92
CA LEU A 6 39.18 39.69 -8.15
C LEU A 6 39.30 38.17 -8.00
N LYS A 7 38.19 37.44 -8.01
CA LYS A 7 38.18 35.97 -8.21
C LYS A 7 36.77 35.47 -8.60
N LYS A 8 36.06 36.17 -9.47
CA LYS A 8 34.79 35.69 -10.04
C LYS A 8 34.67 35.88 -11.56
N LEU A 9 35.76 35.70 -12.29
CA LEU A 9 35.73 35.88 -13.76
C LEU A 9 36.63 34.88 -14.47
N SER A 10 36.60 33.60 -14.19
CA SER A 10 37.40 32.59 -14.92
C SER A 10 36.78 31.20 -14.94
N ILE A 11 35.44 31.02 -14.84
CA ILE A 11 34.78 29.71 -14.94
C ILE A 11 33.70 29.68 -16.03
N PHE A 12 33.66 30.64 -16.95
CA PHE A 12 32.64 30.67 -18.01
C PHE A 12 33.16 30.49 -19.44
N ALA A 13 34.38 29.98 -19.62
CA ALA A 13 35.01 29.87 -20.95
C ALA A 13 35.52 28.46 -21.30
N LEU A 14 35.01 27.37 -20.70
CA LEU A 14 35.49 26.01 -21.02
C LEU A 14 34.40 24.98 -21.22
N THR A 15 33.21 25.38 -21.65
CA THR A 15 32.09 24.44 -21.94
C THR A 15 31.51 24.55 -23.34
N THR A 16 32.18 25.15 -24.30
CA THR A 16 31.67 25.31 -25.68
C THR A 16 32.58 24.72 -26.78
N ALA A 17 33.42 23.74 -26.48
CA ALA A 17 34.35 23.17 -27.48
C ALA A 17 34.36 21.63 -27.56
N LEU A 18 33.24 20.94 -27.25
CA LEU A 18 33.18 19.47 -27.36
C LEU A 18 31.89 18.91 -27.98
N THR A 19 31.31 19.59 -28.95
CA THR A 19 30.12 19.09 -29.66
C THR A 19 30.17 19.23 -31.17
N VAL A 20 31.33 19.01 -31.80
CA VAL A 20 31.43 18.86 -33.26
C VAL A 20 32.54 17.88 -33.61
N SER A 21 32.29 16.57 -33.52
CA SER A 21 33.10 15.56 -34.20
C SER A 21 32.45 14.16 -34.05
N CYS A 22 31.30 13.87 -34.64
CA CYS A 22 30.87 12.51 -34.96
C CYS A 22 29.79 12.54 -36.07
N LEU A 23 30.20 12.99 -37.25
CA LEU A 23 29.41 12.82 -38.46
C LEU A 23 30.35 12.54 -39.65
N ALA A 24 30.91 11.32 -39.70
CA ALA A 24 31.40 10.72 -40.94
C ALA A 24 31.67 9.23 -40.67
N GLY A 25 30.75 8.38 -41.02
CA GLY A 25 30.88 6.93 -40.98
C GLY A 25 29.82 6.32 -41.87
N CYS A 26 30.08 6.36 -43.18
CA CYS A 26 29.33 5.64 -44.21
C CYS A 26 29.54 4.13 -44.03
N GLY A 27 28.49 3.36 -43.75
CA GLY A 27 28.51 1.91 -43.72
C GLY A 27 27.12 1.38 -44.03
N LYS A 28 26.90 0.90 -45.25
CA LYS A 28 25.68 0.18 -45.66
C LYS A 28 25.46 -1.04 -44.76
N LYS A 29 24.33 -1.11 -44.06
CA LYS A 29 23.75 -2.33 -43.51
C LYS A 29 22.24 -2.32 -43.76
N LYS A 30 21.82 -3.50 -44.22
CA LYS A 30 20.50 -4.03 -44.49
C LYS A 30 19.41 -3.43 -43.60
N GLU A 31 18.31 -3.05 -44.26
CA GLU A 31 17.00 -2.89 -43.66
C GLU A 31 16.57 -4.22 -43.02
N GLU A 32 16.52 -4.28 -41.72
CA GLU A 32 15.65 -5.17 -40.97
C GLU A 32 14.43 -4.38 -40.58
N ASP A 33 13.28 -4.79 -41.06
CA ASP A 33 11.97 -4.28 -40.70
C ASP A 33 11.80 -4.36 -39.17
N THR A 34 11.93 -3.22 -38.52
CA THR A 34 11.50 -3.08 -37.14
C THR A 34 10.02 -2.72 -37.17
N GLU A 35 9.18 -3.73 -37.07
CA GLU A 35 7.75 -3.55 -36.79
C GLU A 35 7.63 -2.75 -35.50
N GLN A 36 7.32 -1.48 -35.66
CA GLN A 36 7.03 -0.57 -34.58
C GLN A 36 5.64 -0.95 -34.04
N ALA A 37 5.62 -1.75 -32.97
CA ALA A 37 4.39 -2.09 -32.27
C ALA A 37 3.72 -0.79 -31.80
N THR A 38 2.71 -0.38 -32.53
CA THR A 38 1.80 0.69 -32.13
C THR A 38 1.02 0.16 -30.93
N ILE A 39 1.38 0.61 -29.73
CA ILE A 39 0.57 0.37 -28.53
C ILE A 39 -0.71 1.19 -28.73
N THR A 40 -1.74 0.56 -29.26
CA THR A 40 -3.09 1.08 -29.15
C THR A 40 -3.47 0.96 -27.68
N THR A 41 -3.41 2.08 -26.97
CA THR A 41 -4.04 2.18 -25.65
C THR A 41 -5.54 2.11 -25.90
N GLU A 42 -6.09 0.89 -25.86
CA GLU A 42 -7.53 0.75 -25.64
C GLU A 42 -7.82 1.40 -24.31
N ALA A 43 -8.60 2.47 -24.36
CA ALA A 43 -9.07 3.19 -23.19
C ALA A 43 -9.71 2.15 -22.25
N ALA A 44 -9.20 2.07 -21.03
CA ALA A 44 -9.89 1.38 -19.97
C ALA A 44 -11.33 1.92 -19.98
N ALA A 45 -12.28 1.04 -20.25
CA ALA A 45 -13.69 1.38 -20.19
C ALA A 45 -13.95 1.86 -18.78
N THR A 46 -14.14 3.16 -18.60
CA THR A 46 -14.66 3.73 -17.38
C THR A 46 -16.08 3.21 -17.25
N MET A 47 -16.30 2.22 -16.38
CA MET A 47 -17.64 1.80 -16.01
C MET A 47 -18.38 3.05 -15.52
N SER A 48 -19.50 3.37 -16.16
CA SER A 48 -20.34 4.49 -15.73
C SER A 48 -21.08 4.09 -14.45
N ASP A 49 -21.45 5.06 -13.63
CA ASP A 49 -22.27 4.80 -12.42
C ASP A 49 -23.59 4.04 -12.74
N ALA A 50 -24.02 4.01 -14.02
CA ALA A 50 -25.17 3.26 -14.51
C ALA A 50 -24.93 1.73 -14.54
N ASP A 51 -23.67 1.26 -14.60
CA ASP A 51 -23.31 -0.15 -14.64
C ASP A 51 -23.36 -0.82 -13.26
N ILE A 52 -23.54 -0.02 -12.19
CA ILE A 52 -23.61 -0.48 -10.79
C ILE A 52 -25.06 -0.88 -10.41
N GLU A 53 -26.05 -0.60 -11.24
CA GLU A 53 -27.48 -0.75 -10.92
C GLU A 53 -27.98 -2.21 -10.89
N PHE A 54 -27.14 -3.21 -11.23
CA PHE A 54 -27.49 -4.63 -11.26
C PHE A 54 -26.76 -5.51 -10.26
N ALA A 55 -26.09 -4.93 -9.24
CA ALA A 55 -25.57 -5.74 -8.16
C ALA A 55 -26.72 -6.44 -7.44
N PRO A 56 -26.65 -7.78 -7.21
CA PRO A 56 -27.68 -8.46 -6.44
C PRO A 56 -27.83 -7.75 -5.09
N THR A 57 -29.07 -7.49 -4.69
CA THR A 57 -29.36 -6.89 -3.38
C THR A 57 -29.72 -7.98 -2.40
N LYS A 58 -29.15 -7.90 -1.19
CA LYS A 58 -29.50 -8.78 -0.07
C LYS A 58 -29.89 -7.89 1.09
N GLU A 59 -31.13 -8.00 1.55
CA GLU A 59 -31.68 -7.17 2.63
C GLU A 59 -30.79 -7.25 3.89
N GLY A 60 -30.38 -6.11 4.44
CA GLY A 60 -29.50 -5.99 5.61
C GLY A 60 -28.01 -6.24 5.32
N TYR A 61 -27.62 -6.39 4.06
CA TYR A 61 -26.22 -6.65 3.67
C TYR A 61 -25.75 -5.72 2.56
N VAL A 62 -24.46 -5.50 2.53
CA VAL A 62 -23.74 -4.77 1.46
C VAL A 62 -22.54 -5.60 0.99
N ILE A 63 -22.05 -5.31 -0.21
CA ILE A 63 -20.81 -5.91 -0.70
C ILE A 63 -19.62 -5.24 -0.01
N ASN A 64 -18.73 -6.05 0.53
CA ASN A 64 -17.45 -5.61 1.06
C ASN A 64 -16.55 -5.13 -0.09
N GLU A 65 -16.12 -3.88 -0.04
CA GLU A 65 -15.31 -3.24 -1.08
C GLU A 65 -13.91 -3.85 -1.24
N PHE A 66 -13.50 -4.75 -0.34
CA PHE A 66 -12.17 -5.38 -0.36
C PHE A 66 -12.22 -6.85 -0.79
N SER A 67 -13.20 -7.62 -0.32
CA SER A 67 -13.30 -9.06 -0.60
C SER A 67 -14.37 -9.42 -1.64
N GLY A 68 -15.34 -8.54 -1.89
CA GLY A 68 -16.50 -8.84 -2.72
C GLY A 68 -17.54 -9.71 -2.01
N GLU A 69 -17.38 -10.02 -0.75
CA GLU A 69 -18.29 -10.83 0.05
C GLU A 69 -19.41 -9.98 0.65
N TRP A 70 -20.52 -10.62 1.01
CA TRP A 70 -21.62 -9.98 1.73
C TRP A 70 -21.26 -9.74 3.19
N ILE A 71 -21.35 -8.49 3.63
CA ILE A 71 -21.17 -8.09 5.03
C ILE A 71 -22.42 -7.37 5.54
N ASP A 72 -22.57 -7.30 6.84
CA ASP A 72 -23.66 -6.57 7.50
C ASP A 72 -23.65 -5.09 7.07
N GLU A 73 -24.83 -4.54 6.75
CA GLU A 73 -25.01 -3.17 6.28
C GLU A 73 -24.47 -2.12 7.27
N SER A 74 -24.48 -2.42 8.58
CA SER A 74 -23.93 -1.54 9.61
C SER A 74 -22.43 -1.26 9.43
N LEU A 75 -21.71 -2.16 8.74
CA LEU A 75 -20.30 -2.02 8.43
C LEU A 75 -20.05 -1.22 7.15
N SER A 76 -21.10 -0.84 6.42
CA SER A 76 -20.97 -0.19 5.11
C SER A 76 -20.05 1.03 5.12
N ASN A 77 -20.14 1.86 6.15
CA ASN A 77 -19.32 3.08 6.29
C ASN A 77 -18.08 2.90 7.18
N GLN A 78 -17.80 1.71 7.70
CA GLN A 78 -16.65 1.46 8.55
C GLN A 78 -15.34 1.60 7.75
N ARG A 79 -14.37 2.31 8.31
CA ARG A 79 -13.01 2.39 7.79
C ARG A 79 -12.29 1.06 8.02
N PRO A 80 -11.47 0.58 7.07
CA PRO A 80 -10.72 -0.64 7.28
C PRO A 80 -9.59 -0.43 8.30
N LEU A 81 -9.26 -1.48 9.02
CA LEU A 81 -7.99 -1.61 9.72
C LEU A 81 -6.94 -2.11 8.73
N CYS A 82 -5.82 -1.40 8.61
CA CYS A 82 -4.64 -1.82 7.85
C CYS A 82 -3.52 -2.11 8.85
N ILE A 83 -3.12 -3.35 9.03
CA ILE A 83 -2.14 -3.71 10.07
C ILE A 83 -0.92 -4.43 9.52
N MET A 84 0.26 -4.04 10.01
CA MET A 84 1.54 -4.62 9.61
C MET A 84 1.83 -5.91 10.35
N ILE A 85 1.96 -7.02 9.65
CA ILE A 85 2.23 -8.35 10.21
C ILE A 85 3.59 -8.84 9.75
N ASN A 86 4.34 -9.42 10.68
CA ASN A 86 5.64 -10.01 10.40
C ASN A 86 5.52 -11.29 9.59
N ASN A 87 6.42 -11.48 8.60
CA ASN A 87 6.44 -12.67 7.74
C ASN A 87 7.84 -13.28 7.63
N ILE A 88 8.47 -13.56 8.76
CA ILE A 88 9.70 -14.34 8.83
C ILE A 88 9.45 -15.63 9.63
N VAL A 89 10.33 -16.60 9.47
CA VAL A 89 10.18 -17.92 10.12
C VAL A 89 10.01 -17.81 11.65
N ASP A 90 10.77 -16.94 12.31
CA ASP A 90 10.70 -16.73 13.76
C ASP A 90 9.37 -16.10 14.24
N ALA A 91 8.62 -15.54 13.31
CA ALA A 91 7.31 -14.93 13.58
C ALA A 91 6.15 -15.93 13.42
N MET A 92 6.42 -17.08 12.84
CA MET A 92 5.39 -18.10 12.60
C MET A 92 5.08 -18.93 13.84
N PRO A 93 3.86 -19.45 13.96
CA PRO A 93 2.70 -19.09 13.17
C PRO A 93 2.19 -17.67 13.51
N GLN A 94 1.70 -16.96 12.50
CA GLN A 94 0.96 -15.73 12.71
C GLN A 94 -0.43 -16.05 13.27
N SER A 95 -1.06 -15.05 13.89
CA SER A 95 -2.42 -15.17 14.42
C SER A 95 -3.35 -14.17 13.72
N GLY A 96 -4.58 -14.59 13.41
CA GLY A 96 -5.67 -13.76 12.94
C GLY A 96 -5.62 -13.33 11.45
N ILE A 97 -4.55 -13.65 10.73
CA ILE A 97 -4.37 -13.20 9.32
C ILE A 97 -5.38 -13.83 8.35
N SER A 98 -5.91 -15.00 8.65
CA SER A 98 -6.92 -15.68 7.83
C SER A 98 -8.29 -15.00 7.82
N GLN A 99 -8.51 -14.03 8.72
CA GLN A 99 -9.75 -13.24 8.78
C GLN A 99 -9.62 -11.92 8.00
N ALA A 100 -8.45 -11.66 7.38
CA ALA A 100 -8.25 -10.47 6.58
C ALA A 100 -9.03 -10.56 5.25
N ASP A 101 -9.67 -9.46 4.85
CA ASP A 101 -10.32 -9.33 3.54
C ASP A 101 -9.28 -9.35 2.41
N ILE A 102 -8.14 -8.70 2.65
CA ILE A 102 -7.00 -8.67 1.73
C ILE A 102 -5.69 -8.71 2.53
N THR A 103 -4.70 -9.41 1.99
CA THR A 103 -3.33 -9.40 2.48
C THR A 103 -2.37 -9.00 1.37
N TYR A 104 -1.67 -7.89 1.57
CA TYR A 104 -0.61 -7.42 0.68
C TYR A 104 0.73 -7.92 1.19
N GLU A 105 1.47 -8.63 0.34
CA GLU A 105 2.83 -9.07 0.62
C GLU A 105 3.81 -8.30 -0.25
N MET A 106 4.79 -7.65 0.37
CA MET A 106 5.86 -6.95 -0.34
C MET A 106 7.20 -7.13 0.37
N LEU A 107 8.27 -7.01 -0.40
CA LEU A 107 9.63 -7.05 0.10
C LEU A 107 9.90 -5.89 1.07
N VAL A 108 10.67 -6.22 2.10
CA VAL A 108 11.27 -5.25 3.03
C VAL A 108 12.80 -5.47 3.05
N GLU A 109 13.51 -4.84 3.97
CA GLU A 109 14.95 -4.98 4.07
C GLU A 109 15.38 -6.43 4.31
N GLY A 110 16.56 -6.79 3.82
CA GLY A 110 17.17 -8.11 4.05
C GLY A 110 16.58 -9.23 3.19
N GLY A 111 15.85 -8.91 2.12
CA GLY A 111 15.27 -9.92 1.23
C GLY A 111 14.09 -10.70 1.83
N ILE A 112 13.54 -10.23 2.95
CA ILE A 112 12.34 -10.81 3.59
C ILE A 112 11.09 -10.05 3.15
N THR A 113 9.93 -10.67 3.34
CA THR A 113 8.64 -10.01 3.10
C THR A 113 7.95 -9.62 4.41
N ARG A 114 6.92 -8.81 4.28
CA ARG A 114 6.02 -8.43 5.36
C ARG A 114 4.61 -8.38 4.81
N TYR A 115 3.61 -8.61 5.64
CA TYR A 115 2.22 -8.44 5.28
C TYR A 115 1.68 -7.10 5.76
N MET A 116 0.77 -6.52 4.97
CA MET A 116 -0.24 -5.59 5.45
C MET A 116 -1.59 -6.27 5.27
N CYS A 117 -2.23 -6.63 6.36
CA CYS A 117 -3.56 -7.23 6.36
C CYS A 117 -4.61 -6.12 6.49
N VAL A 118 -5.66 -6.22 5.70
CA VAL A 118 -6.79 -5.27 5.67
C VAL A 118 -8.04 -5.97 6.15
N PHE A 119 -8.72 -5.38 7.12
CA PHE A 119 -9.94 -5.90 7.71
C PHE A 119 -11.02 -4.83 7.64
N LYS A 120 -12.15 -5.13 7.00
CA LYS A 120 -13.35 -4.30 7.06
C LYS A 120 -14.06 -4.50 8.41
N ASP A 121 -14.26 -5.75 8.78
CA ASP A 121 -14.74 -6.12 10.12
C ASP A 121 -13.56 -6.58 10.98
N TYR A 122 -13.27 -5.80 12.00
CA TYR A 122 -12.25 -6.13 13.01
C TYR A 122 -12.85 -6.26 14.42
N SER A 123 -14.16 -6.59 14.50
CA SER A 123 -14.89 -6.70 15.78
C SER A 123 -14.63 -8.00 16.54
N ASN A 124 -14.17 -9.07 15.85
CA ASN A 124 -14.05 -10.42 16.39
C ASN A 124 -12.63 -11.02 16.28
N LEU A 125 -11.61 -10.18 16.33
CA LEU A 125 -10.20 -10.63 16.31
C LEU A 125 -9.74 -10.95 17.73
N GLU A 126 -9.63 -12.24 18.08
CA GLU A 126 -9.15 -12.66 19.40
C GLU A 126 -7.67 -12.35 19.60
N LYS A 127 -6.86 -12.56 18.56
CA LYS A 127 -5.42 -12.33 18.56
C LYS A 127 -4.93 -12.05 17.15
N LEU A 128 -4.23 -10.94 16.97
CA LEU A 128 -3.71 -10.52 15.67
C LEU A 128 -2.23 -10.10 15.76
N GLY A 129 -1.38 -10.73 14.97
CA GLY A 129 0.05 -10.44 14.94
C GLY A 129 0.92 -11.65 14.58
N PRO A 130 2.26 -11.55 14.76
CA PRO A 130 3.00 -10.46 15.42
C PRO A 130 3.07 -9.18 14.59
N VAL A 131 2.78 -8.05 15.22
CA VAL A 131 2.77 -6.74 14.56
C VAL A 131 4.19 -6.19 14.37
N ARG A 132 4.44 -5.53 13.25
CA ARG A 132 5.79 -5.04 12.88
C ARG A 132 5.77 -3.64 12.27
N SER A 133 6.97 -3.18 11.96
CA SER A 133 7.21 -1.80 11.56
C SER A 133 6.66 -1.48 10.17
N ALA A 134 6.16 -0.25 10.03
CA ALA A 134 5.69 0.35 8.80
C ALA A 134 6.81 0.56 7.77
N ARG A 135 6.43 0.53 6.48
CA ARG A 135 7.23 0.96 5.33
C ARG A 135 6.40 1.91 4.49
N HIS A 136 7.06 2.87 3.83
CA HIS A 136 6.37 3.98 3.17
C HIS A 136 5.35 3.55 2.11
N TYR A 137 5.63 2.51 1.32
CA TYR A 137 4.69 2.00 0.32
C TYR A 137 3.43 1.38 0.95
N TYR A 138 3.51 0.75 2.13
CA TYR A 138 2.34 0.30 2.87
C TYR A 138 1.55 1.48 3.47
N VAL A 139 2.25 2.54 3.91
CA VAL A 139 1.59 3.79 4.36
C VAL A 139 0.78 4.39 3.22
N GLN A 140 1.35 4.44 2.00
CA GLN A 140 0.65 4.93 0.81
C GLN A 140 -0.62 4.12 0.53
N MET A 141 -0.52 2.79 0.59
CA MET A 141 -1.68 1.91 0.37
C MET A 141 -2.74 2.09 1.46
N ALA A 142 -2.36 2.11 2.74
CA ALA A 142 -3.30 2.33 3.83
C ALA A 142 -4.02 3.69 3.72
N ASN A 143 -3.28 4.72 3.29
CA ASN A 143 -3.84 6.05 3.03
C ASN A 143 -4.83 6.04 1.85
N MET A 144 -4.49 5.36 0.75
CA MET A 144 -5.37 5.20 -0.41
C MET A 144 -6.66 4.45 -0.06
N LEU A 145 -6.59 3.47 0.83
CA LEU A 145 -7.75 2.72 1.32
C LEU A 145 -8.56 3.50 2.38
N GLY A 146 -8.09 4.67 2.81
CA GLY A 146 -8.72 5.45 3.89
C GLY A 146 -8.68 4.75 5.26
N GLY A 147 -7.73 3.82 5.42
CA GLY A 147 -7.66 2.95 6.58
C GLY A 147 -7.16 3.62 7.86
N ILE A 148 -7.36 2.93 8.99
CA ILE A 148 -6.65 3.19 10.25
C ILE A 148 -5.43 2.26 10.24
N TYR A 149 -4.23 2.84 10.34
CA TYR A 149 -2.99 2.09 10.13
C TYR A 149 -2.35 1.67 11.45
N ALA A 150 -2.20 0.36 11.69
CA ALA A 150 -1.65 -0.20 12.92
C ALA A 150 -0.27 -0.83 12.67
N HIS A 151 0.73 -0.45 13.46
CA HIS A 151 2.10 -0.91 13.30
C HIS A 151 2.92 -0.76 14.58
N VAL A 152 4.12 -1.36 14.63
CA VAL A 152 5.08 -1.19 15.74
C VAL A 152 6.41 -0.72 15.17
N GLY A 153 6.67 0.58 15.27
CA GLY A 153 7.84 1.23 14.66
C GLY A 153 7.67 1.50 13.17
N TRP A 154 8.65 2.15 12.59
CA TRP A 154 8.66 2.58 11.19
C TRP A 154 10.07 2.71 10.63
N SER A 155 10.19 2.77 9.31
CA SER A 155 11.38 3.32 8.65
C SER A 155 11.29 4.85 8.62
N VAL A 156 12.41 5.53 8.45
CA VAL A 156 12.45 7.00 8.35
C VAL A 156 11.50 7.53 7.25
N TYR A 157 11.45 6.83 6.12
CA TYR A 157 10.55 7.18 5.02
C TYR A 157 9.08 6.98 5.38
N ALA A 158 8.74 5.90 6.11
CA ALA A 158 7.37 5.65 6.55
C ALA A 158 6.91 6.71 7.56
N GLU A 159 7.79 7.11 8.48
CA GLU A 159 7.52 8.19 9.43
C GLU A 159 7.21 9.51 8.73
N SER A 160 8.04 9.89 7.73
CA SER A 160 7.80 11.10 6.93
C SER A 160 6.45 11.04 6.24
N TRP A 161 6.16 9.95 5.54
CA TRP A 161 4.88 9.78 4.84
C TRP A 161 3.65 9.85 5.76
N ILE A 162 3.72 9.24 6.95
CA ILE A 162 2.64 9.32 7.95
C ILE A 162 2.42 10.76 8.38
N LYS A 163 3.50 11.52 8.63
CA LYS A 163 3.42 12.93 9.02
C LYS A 163 2.87 13.80 7.88
N ASP A 164 3.34 13.59 6.66
CA ASP A 164 2.98 14.40 5.49
C ASP A 164 1.51 14.17 5.07
N THR A 165 1.01 12.95 5.20
CA THR A 165 -0.38 12.60 4.83
C THR A 165 -1.37 12.81 5.97
N GLY A 166 -0.91 12.89 7.21
CA GLY A 166 -1.79 12.90 8.38
C GLY A 166 -2.56 11.59 8.59
N LEU A 167 -2.05 10.47 8.04
CA LEU A 167 -2.68 9.16 8.18
C LEU A 167 -2.92 8.80 9.64
N ASN A 168 -4.16 8.48 10.00
CA ASN A 168 -4.50 7.97 11.31
C ASN A 168 -3.74 6.66 11.56
N ASN A 169 -2.86 6.65 12.56
CA ASN A 169 -2.02 5.49 12.83
C ASN A 169 -1.89 5.18 14.32
N LEU A 170 -1.82 3.90 14.64
CA LEU A 170 -1.59 3.36 15.96
C LEU A 170 -0.18 2.76 15.98
N ASN A 171 0.73 3.37 16.73
CA ASN A 171 2.12 2.94 16.75
C ASN A 171 2.51 2.38 18.12
N GLY A 172 2.70 1.08 18.19
CA GLY A 172 3.04 0.36 19.42
C GLY A 172 4.42 0.67 20.03
N LEU A 173 5.20 1.62 19.47
CA LEU A 173 6.34 2.21 20.18
C LEU A 173 5.90 3.25 21.21
N TYR A 174 4.74 3.88 21.01
CA TYR A 174 4.23 4.98 21.84
C TYR A 174 2.87 4.69 22.43
N ASP A 175 2.20 3.65 21.94
CA ASP A 175 0.84 3.26 22.31
C ASP A 175 0.85 1.89 22.99
N SER A 176 0.71 1.90 24.31
CA SER A 176 0.58 0.69 25.13
C SER A 176 -0.87 0.23 25.29
N THR A 177 -1.84 1.01 24.82
CA THR A 177 -3.27 0.68 24.89
C THR A 177 -3.66 -0.33 23.83
N THR A 178 -3.25 -0.05 22.57
CA THR A 178 -3.61 -0.88 21.41
C THR A 178 -2.88 -2.21 21.37
N PHE A 179 -1.67 -2.30 21.91
CA PHE A 179 -0.79 -3.45 21.74
C PHE A 179 -0.38 -4.08 23.08
N TYR A 180 -0.10 -5.38 23.05
CA TYR A 180 0.45 -6.12 24.17
C TYR A 180 1.59 -7.04 23.74
N ARG A 181 2.38 -7.50 24.70
CA ARG A 181 3.43 -8.50 24.48
C ARG A 181 2.94 -9.86 24.91
N ASP A 182 3.06 -10.84 24.00
CA ASP A 182 2.85 -12.24 24.32
C ASP A 182 4.14 -12.80 24.92
N GLU A 183 4.14 -13.09 26.22
CA GLU A 183 5.31 -13.57 26.96
C GLU A 183 5.72 -15.00 26.57
N SER A 184 4.83 -15.75 25.90
CA SER A 184 5.16 -17.08 25.38
C SER A 184 6.07 -17.03 24.16
N ARG A 185 6.32 -15.83 23.60
CA ARG A 185 7.13 -15.61 22.40
C ARG A 185 8.28 -14.65 22.64
N VAL A 186 9.34 -14.83 21.87
CA VAL A 186 10.55 -14.01 21.99
C VAL A 186 10.40 -12.69 21.22
N ALA A 187 10.81 -11.57 21.87
CA ALA A 187 10.92 -10.29 21.19
C ALA A 187 11.95 -10.37 20.04
N PRO A 188 11.72 -9.67 18.93
CA PRO A 188 10.70 -8.68 18.65
C PRO A 188 9.42 -9.28 18.01
N HIS A 189 9.26 -10.62 18.00
CA HIS A 189 8.17 -11.35 17.32
C HIS A 189 6.98 -11.66 18.23
N ASN A 190 6.76 -10.84 19.25
CA ASN A 190 5.81 -11.08 20.32
C ASN A 190 4.83 -9.92 20.57
N CYS A 191 4.69 -8.96 19.64
CA CYS A 191 3.75 -7.87 19.79
C CYS A 191 2.45 -8.20 19.06
N TYR A 192 1.33 -8.15 19.79
CA TYR A 192 0.00 -8.52 19.30
C TYR A 192 -1.02 -7.46 19.66
N THR A 193 -2.19 -7.55 19.03
CA THR A 193 -3.40 -6.82 19.36
C THR A 193 -4.61 -7.76 19.28
N ASN A 194 -5.80 -7.23 19.59
CA ASN A 194 -7.10 -7.87 19.41
C ASN A 194 -8.17 -6.79 19.22
N SER A 195 -9.43 -7.20 18.98
CA SER A 195 -10.54 -6.27 18.75
C SER A 195 -10.77 -5.27 19.88
N GLU A 196 -10.69 -5.72 21.13
CA GLU A 196 -10.88 -4.88 22.31
C GLU A 196 -9.80 -3.80 22.38
N LYS A 197 -8.54 -4.19 22.26
CA LYS A 197 -7.40 -3.29 22.25
C LYS A 197 -7.38 -2.31 21.09
N LEU A 198 -7.79 -2.75 19.91
CA LEU A 198 -7.95 -1.88 18.75
C LEU A 198 -9.02 -0.81 19.02
N LYS A 199 -10.18 -1.22 19.57
CA LYS A 199 -11.26 -0.30 19.92
C LYS A 199 -10.81 0.73 20.96
N GLU A 200 -10.13 0.29 22.00
CA GLU A 200 -9.57 1.16 23.04
C GLU A 200 -8.55 2.15 22.44
N GLY A 201 -7.61 1.68 21.64
CA GLY A 201 -6.56 2.50 21.02
C GLY A 201 -7.12 3.51 20.01
N ILE A 202 -8.06 3.12 19.17
CA ILE A 202 -8.75 4.01 18.21
C ILE A 202 -9.48 5.11 18.97
N ALA A 203 -10.22 4.75 20.04
CA ALA A 203 -10.93 5.72 20.87
C ALA A 203 -9.97 6.67 21.61
N ALA A 204 -8.89 6.14 22.18
CA ALA A 204 -7.88 6.94 22.88
C ALA A 204 -7.16 7.94 21.94
N ALA A 205 -6.95 7.54 20.67
CA ALA A 205 -6.38 8.39 19.64
C ALA A 205 -7.38 9.41 19.06
N GLY A 206 -8.67 9.31 19.39
CA GLY A 206 -9.73 10.17 18.88
C GLY A 206 -10.02 9.99 17.39
N TYR A 207 -9.74 8.81 16.84
CA TYR A 207 -9.97 8.53 15.42
C TYR A 207 -11.42 8.10 15.16
N SER A 208 -12.00 8.62 14.06
CA SER A 208 -13.27 8.11 13.56
C SER A 208 -13.10 6.70 13.00
N THR A 209 -14.01 5.80 13.34
CA THR A 209 -14.14 4.48 12.75
C THR A 209 -14.91 4.49 11.43
N GLU A 210 -15.51 5.62 11.08
CA GLU A 210 -16.26 5.80 9.85
C GLU A 210 -15.49 6.65 8.85
N TYR A 211 -15.72 6.42 7.57
CA TYR A 211 -15.20 7.29 6.52
C TYR A 211 -15.77 8.71 6.67
N LEU A 212 -14.88 9.69 6.59
CA LEU A 212 -15.23 11.12 6.64
C LEU A 212 -15.41 11.73 5.23
N GLY A 213 -15.36 10.91 4.19
CA GLY A 213 -15.45 11.30 2.80
C GLY A 213 -15.78 10.12 1.89
N GLU A 214 -15.33 10.17 0.64
CA GLU A 214 -15.56 9.07 -0.31
C GLU A 214 -14.82 7.81 0.11
N LYS A 215 -15.49 6.66 -0.03
CA LYS A 215 -14.87 5.35 0.18
C LYS A 215 -13.87 5.04 -0.93
N SER A 216 -12.88 4.22 -0.62
CA SER A 216 -11.98 3.68 -1.62
C SER A 216 -12.77 2.86 -2.65
N LYS A 217 -12.54 3.13 -3.93
CA LYS A 217 -13.02 2.33 -5.07
C LYS A 217 -11.85 1.52 -5.65
N ALA A 218 -11.02 0.94 -4.80
CA ALA A 218 -9.79 0.24 -5.23
C ALA A 218 -10.07 -1.02 -6.04
N PHE A 219 -11.28 -1.61 -5.89
CA PHE A 219 -11.65 -2.85 -6.55
C PHE A 219 -13.04 -2.74 -7.18
N ALA A 220 -13.20 -3.44 -8.31
CA ALA A 220 -14.49 -3.71 -8.93
C ALA A 220 -14.70 -5.21 -8.99
N PHE A 221 -15.85 -5.68 -8.56
CA PHE A 221 -16.21 -7.09 -8.55
C PHE A 221 -17.19 -7.40 -9.68
N ASN A 222 -17.02 -8.56 -10.33
CA ASN A 222 -18.03 -9.04 -11.27
C ASN A 222 -19.27 -9.49 -10.50
N VAL A 223 -20.41 -8.95 -10.89
CA VAL A 223 -21.70 -9.27 -10.25
C VAL A 223 -22.28 -10.59 -10.75
N GLU A 224 -21.91 -10.99 -11.97
CA GLU A 224 -22.30 -12.27 -12.56
C GLU A 224 -21.15 -13.27 -12.40
N ASP A 225 -21.50 -14.55 -12.22
CA ASP A 225 -20.52 -15.67 -12.16
C ASP A 225 -19.91 -15.95 -13.55
N THR A 226 -19.58 -14.89 -14.25
CA THR A 226 -18.88 -14.92 -15.52
C THR A 226 -17.39 -14.91 -15.23
N ALA A 227 -16.66 -15.91 -15.72
CA ALA A 227 -15.22 -15.94 -15.59
C ALA A 227 -14.64 -14.63 -16.09
N ALA A 228 -14.04 -13.86 -15.18
CA ALA A 228 -13.32 -12.64 -15.54
C ALA A 228 -12.24 -13.05 -16.55
N ALA A 229 -12.28 -12.47 -17.75
CA ALA A 229 -11.16 -12.55 -18.66
C ALA A 229 -10.01 -11.75 -18.02
N ILE A 230 -9.16 -12.44 -17.26
CA ILE A 230 -7.94 -11.85 -16.74
C ILE A 230 -7.03 -11.62 -17.94
N PRO A 231 -6.72 -10.39 -18.33
CA PRO A 231 -5.75 -10.14 -19.36
C PRO A 231 -4.42 -10.73 -18.85
N SER A 232 -3.88 -11.69 -19.60
CA SER A 232 -2.57 -12.27 -19.30
C SER A 232 -1.50 -11.20 -19.51
N PHE A 233 -0.92 -10.68 -18.42
CA PHE A 233 0.27 -9.87 -18.51
C PHE A 233 1.50 -10.77 -18.55
N SER A 234 2.20 -10.79 -19.66
CA SER A 234 3.53 -11.39 -19.72
C SER A 234 4.56 -10.32 -19.37
N PHE A 235 5.28 -10.49 -18.27
CA PHE A 235 6.46 -9.68 -17.98
C PHE A 235 7.67 -10.40 -18.56
N SER A 236 8.34 -9.79 -19.54
CA SER A 236 9.68 -10.20 -19.94
C SER A 236 10.67 -9.58 -18.96
N LEU A 237 11.23 -10.39 -18.07
CA LEU A 237 12.40 -10.00 -17.30
C LEU A 237 13.59 -10.01 -18.26
N PHE A 238 14.08 -8.83 -18.62
CA PHE A 238 15.42 -8.71 -19.22
C PHE A 238 16.45 -8.97 -18.12
N VAL A 239 17.19 -10.06 -18.26
CA VAL A 239 18.40 -10.37 -17.51
C VAL A 239 19.59 -9.70 -18.19
#